data_4c7cd1e60f0ddeb27639d901655f170d
#
_entry.id   4c7cd1e60f0ddeb27639d901655f170d
#
_cell.length_a   1.000
_cell.length_b   1.000
_cell.length_c   1.000
_cell.angle_alpha   90.00
_cell.angle_beta   90.00
_cell.angle_gamma   90.00
#
_symmetry.space_group_name_H-M   'P 1'
#
loop_
_entity.id
_entity.type
_entity.pdbx_description
1 polymer ?
#
loop_
_entity_poly.entity_id
_entity_poly.type
_entity_poly.pdbx_seq_one_letter_code
_entity_poly.pdbx_strand_id
1 'polypeptide(L)'
;MPAAHPTPRFDTFYRHTELVQLLQAYADARPDLVDLRVLGKSHEGRDIALVVVTNTATGDDDDKPAIWVDGNIHAGELTASTACLYWLHQLVAGHGSGPDANPQITQLLDTRVVYLCPRLNPDGAELALADKPRFIRSSTRPYPYDEQPVDGLTVEDIDGDGRVLQMRLPDPNGSWKSHPDAPHLLIPRG
;
A
#
# COMPACT_ATOMS: atom_id res chain seq x y z
N MET A 1 -24.41 3.33 -20.69
CA MET A 1 -22.94 3.40 -20.70
C MET A 1 -22.47 3.09 -19.30
N PRO A 2 -21.45 2.26 -19.08
CA PRO A 2 -20.89 2.10 -17.74
C PRO A 2 -20.45 3.48 -17.20
N ALA A 3 -20.64 3.70 -15.92
CA ALA A 3 -20.18 4.93 -15.27
C ALA A 3 -18.65 5.05 -15.44
N ALA A 4 -18.16 6.27 -15.62
CA ALA A 4 -16.72 6.49 -15.71
C ALA A 4 -16.08 6.09 -14.36
N HIS A 5 -15.15 5.14 -14.39
CA HIS A 5 -14.38 4.75 -13.20
C HIS A 5 -13.40 5.85 -12.79
N PRO A 6 -12.98 5.88 -11.51
CA PRO A 6 -12.03 6.89 -11.05
C PRO A 6 -10.70 6.82 -11.80
N THR A 7 -10.03 7.97 -11.90
CA THR A 7 -8.67 8.07 -12.43
C THR A 7 -7.74 8.49 -11.28
N PRO A 8 -7.08 7.53 -10.63
CA PRO A 8 -6.19 7.85 -9.52
C PRO A 8 -4.92 8.56 -10.00
N ARG A 9 -4.32 9.32 -9.10
CA ARG A 9 -2.97 9.85 -9.28
C ARG A 9 -1.97 8.80 -8.82
N PHE A 10 -0.89 8.61 -9.58
CA PHE A 10 0.17 7.65 -9.27
C PHE A 10 1.50 8.35 -8.88
N ASP A 11 1.46 9.66 -8.77
CA ASP A 11 2.56 10.53 -8.36
C ASP A 11 2.44 10.99 -6.88
N THR A 12 1.53 10.38 -6.12
CA THR A 12 1.28 10.68 -4.71
C THR A 12 0.97 9.40 -3.92
N PHE A 13 1.16 9.48 -2.60
CA PHE A 13 0.71 8.44 -1.68
C PHE A 13 -0.58 8.88 -0.99
N TYR A 14 -1.61 8.05 -1.10
CA TYR A 14 -2.90 8.31 -0.46
C TYR A 14 -2.86 7.98 1.02
N ARG A 15 -3.50 8.81 1.86
CA ARG A 15 -3.84 8.45 3.23
C ARG A 15 -4.82 7.27 3.19
N HIS A 16 -4.93 6.54 4.31
CA HIS A 16 -5.75 5.34 4.33
C HIS A 16 -7.22 5.61 3.98
N THR A 17 -7.81 6.66 4.54
CA THR A 17 -9.19 7.05 4.24
C THR A 17 -9.39 7.38 2.76
N GLU A 18 -8.46 8.11 2.15
CA GLU A 18 -8.53 8.47 0.73
C GLU A 18 -8.41 7.22 -0.17
N LEU A 19 -7.50 6.29 0.20
CA LEU A 19 -7.37 5.02 -0.51
C LEU A 19 -8.67 4.23 -0.47
N VAL A 20 -9.28 4.05 0.72
CA VAL A 20 -10.54 3.30 0.86
C VAL A 20 -11.68 3.97 0.09
N GLN A 21 -11.79 5.31 0.14
CA GLN A 21 -12.77 6.05 -0.66
C GLN A 21 -12.59 5.83 -2.16
N LEU A 22 -11.34 5.77 -2.63
CA LEU A 22 -11.04 5.50 -4.03
C LEU A 22 -11.41 4.07 -4.43
N LEU A 23 -11.13 3.08 -3.57
CA LEU A 23 -11.55 1.69 -3.79
C LEU A 23 -13.08 1.57 -3.84
N GLN A 24 -13.79 2.26 -2.96
CA GLN A 24 -15.26 2.31 -2.98
C GLN A 24 -15.77 2.92 -4.28
N ALA A 25 -15.15 4.00 -4.75
CA ALA A 25 -15.54 4.61 -6.02
C ALA A 25 -15.36 3.69 -7.24
N TYR A 26 -14.38 2.77 -7.21
CA TYR A 26 -14.27 1.72 -8.23
C TYR A 26 -15.42 0.71 -8.14
N ALA A 27 -15.77 0.26 -6.92
CA ALA A 27 -16.88 -0.67 -6.70
C ALA A 27 -18.22 -0.05 -7.13
N ASP A 28 -18.44 1.22 -6.80
CA ASP A 28 -19.66 1.95 -7.19
C ASP A 28 -19.76 2.16 -8.72
N ALA A 29 -18.64 2.41 -9.39
CA ALA A 29 -18.59 2.65 -10.83
C ALA A 29 -18.71 1.36 -11.65
N ARG A 30 -18.18 0.24 -11.13
CA ARG A 30 -18.11 -1.04 -11.81
C ARG A 30 -18.51 -2.21 -10.90
N PRO A 31 -19.76 -2.22 -10.40
CA PRO A 31 -20.25 -3.29 -9.51
C PRO A 31 -20.35 -4.66 -10.24
N ASP A 32 -20.25 -4.66 -11.56
CA ASP A 32 -20.15 -5.84 -12.41
C ASP A 32 -18.77 -6.50 -12.35
N LEU A 33 -17.74 -5.76 -11.93
CA LEU A 33 -16.34 -6.22 -11.90
C LEU A 33 -15.68 -6.13 -10.53
N VAL A 34 -16.10 -5.20 -9.70
CA VAL A 34 -15.38 -4.83 -8.47
C VAL A 34 -16.31 -4.93 -7.27
N ASP A 35 -15.91 -5.73 -6.29
CA ASP A 35 -16.55 -5.80 -4.99
C ASP A 35 -15.55 -5.41 -3.91
N LEU A 36 -15.95 -4.52 -3.00
CA LEU A 36 -15.12 -4.07 -1.89
C LEU A 36 -15.55 -4.74 -0.59
N ARG A 37 -14.66 -5.53 -0.03
CA ARG A 37 -14.85 -6.26 1.24
C ARG A 37 -13.91 -5.74 2.32
N VAL A 38 -14.18 -6.10 3.56
CA VAL A 38 -13.31 -5.85 4.71
C VAL A 38 -12.83 -7.18 5.26
N LEU A 39 -11.52 -7.41 5.24
CA LEU A 39 -10.89 -8.63 5.81
C LEU A 39 -10.95 -8.64 7.34
N GLY A 40 -10.89 -7.47 7.96
CA GLY A 40 -10.86 -7.30 9.39
C GLY A 40 -10.39 -5.89 9.78
N LYS A 41 -10.05 -5.74 11.06
CA LYS A 41 -9.54 -4.48 11.61
C LYS A 41 -8.07 -4.59 11.96
N SER A 42 -7.32 -3.52 11.71
CA SER A 42 -5.95 -3.37 12.20
C SER A 42 -5.90 -3.18 13.71
N HIS A 43 -4.70 -3.13 14.28
CA HIS A 43 -4.51 -2.86 15.72
C HIS A 43 -5.14 -1.52 16.16
N GLU A 44 -5.06 -0.47 15.34
CA GLU A 44 -5.66 0.84 15.61
C GLU A 44 -7.12 0.96 15.11
N GLY A 45 -7.74 -0.14 14.69
CA GLY A 45 -9.16 -0.21 14.33
C GLY A 45 -9.49 0.22 12.89
N ARG A 46 -8.51 0.40 12.02
CA ARG A 46 -8.72 0.71 10.59
C ARG A 46 -9.16 -0.53 9.83
N ASP A 47 -10.03 -0.35 8.84
CA ASP A 47 -10.41 -1.44 7.94
C ASP A 47 -9.24 -1.92 7.09
N ILE A 48 -9.06 -3.23 6.99
CA ILE A 48 -8.16 -3.85 6.02
C ILE A 48 -9.02 -4.19 4.81
N ALA A 49 -8.93 -3.34 3.77
CA ALA A 49 -9.75 -3.42 2.59
C ALA A 49 -9.26 -4.52 1.63
N LEU A 50 -10.18 -5.33 1.13
CA LEU A 50 -9.98 -6.31 0.06
C LEU A 50 -10.85 -5.92 -1.14
N VAL A 51 -10.24 -5.79 -2.29
CA VAL A 51 -10.94 -5.62 -3.57
C VAL A 51 -10.96 -6.95 -4.28
N VAL A 52 -12.16 -7.43 -4.61
CA VAL A 52 -12.36 -8.61 -5.44
C VAL A 52 -12.65 -8.15 -6.86
N VAL A 53 -11.82 -8.56 -7.82
CA VAL A 53 -11.94 -8.14 -9.21
C VAL A 53 -12.18 -9.35 -10.10
N THR A 54 -13.38 -9.45 -10.66
CA THR A 54 -13.80 -10.51 -11.60
C THR A 54 -15.05 -10.08 -12.34
N ASN A 55 -15.31 -10.61 -13.53
CA ASN A 55 -16.59 -10.40 -14.21
C ASN A 55 -17.65 -11.31 -13.58
N THR A 56 -18.57 -10.72 -12.82
CA THR A 56 -19.64 -11.47 -12.12
C THR A 56 -20.67 -12.09 -13.08
N ALA A 57 -20.77 -11.57 -14.31
CA ALA A 57 -21.65 -12.14 -15.31
C ALA A 57 -21.19 -13.52 -15.83
N THR A 58 -19.93 -13.90 -15.56
CA THR A 58 -19.35 -15.19 -15.99
C THR A 58 -19.18 -16.20 -14.86
N GLY A 59 -19.67 -15.89 -13.66
CA GLY A 59 -19.65 -16.73 -12.47
C GLY A 59 -19.17 -16.00 -11.23
N ASP A 60 -19.45 -16.57 -10.07
CA ASP A 60 -19.05 -16.02 -8.78
C ASP A 60 -17.54 -16.15 -8.54
N ASP A 61 -17.01 -15.36 -7.61
CA ASP A 61 -15.59 -15.38 -7.31
C ASP A 61 -15.13 -16.72 -6.67
N ASP A 62 -16.01 -17.39 -5.93
CA ASP A 62 -15.71 -18.69 -5.32
C ASP A 62 -15.60 -19.83 -6.35
N ASP A 63 -16.16 -19.67 -7.55
CA ASP A 63 -16.18 -20.67 -8.59
C ASP A 63 -15.01 -20.58 -9.58
N LYS A 64 -14.17 -19.55 -9.46
CA LYS A 64 -13.07 -19.28 -10.38
C LYS A 64 -11.70 -19.46 -9.73
N PRO A 65 -10.69 -19.93 -10.48
CA PRO A 65 -9.31 -19.89 -10.00
C PRO A 65 -8.89 -18.45 -9.69
N ALA A 66 -8.21 -18.27 -8.56
CA ALA A 66 -7.90 -16.96 -8.03
C ALA A 66 -6.39 -16.71 -7.93
N ILE A 67 -6.02 -15.43 -7.96
CA ILE A 67 -4.71 -14.94 -7.52
C ILE A 67 -4.91 -13.97 -6.37
N TRP A 68 -4.07 -14.09 -5.35
CA TRP A 68 -3.97 -13.13 -4.24
C TRP A 68 -2.77 -12.20 -4.45
N VAL A 69 -3.02 -10.91 -4.28
CA VAL A 69 -1.98 -9.88 -4.32
C VAL A 69 -2.20 -8.91 -3.18
N ASP A 70 -1.16 -8.65 -2.42
CA ASP A 70 -1.19 -7.65 -1.36
C ASP A 70 -0.03 -6.67 -1.49
N GLY A 71 -0.21 -5.51 -0.87
CA GLY A 71 0.79 -4.47 -0.80
C GLY A 71 0.88 -3.88 0.59
N ASN A 72 2.00 -3.20 0.87
CA ASN A 72 2.24 -2.44 2.09
C ASN A 72 2.07 -3.26 3.38
N ILE A 73 2.56 -4.51 3.37
CA ILE A 73 2.69 -5.32 4.58
C ILE A 73 3.71 -4.69 5.53
N HIS A 74 4.80 -4.16 5.00
CA HIS A 74 5.75 -3.37 5.76
C HIS A 74 5.36 -1.89 5.71
N ALA A 75 5.39 -1.24 6.85
CA ALA A 75 4.81 0.08 7.09
C ALA A 75 5.27 1.18 6.09
N GLY A 76 6.57 1.27 5.84
CA GLY A 76 7.15 2.31 4.97
C GLY A 76 7.11 2.03 3.47
N GLU A 77 6.64 0.86 3.05
CA GLU A 77 6.64 0.43 1.64
C GLU A 77 5.38 0.92 0.90
N LEU A 78 5.14 2.23 0.91
CA LEU A 78 3.92 2.86 0.40
C LEU A 78 3.72 2.69 -1.11
N THR A 79 4.80 2.55 -1.87
CA THR A 79 4.76 2.31 -3.32
C THR A 79 3.99 1.04 -3.68
N ALA A 80 4.00 0.03 -2.81
CA ALA A 80 3.25 -1.20 -3.02
C ALA A 80 1.73 -0.96 -3.06
N SER A 81 1.20 -0.06 -2.20
CA SER A 81 -0.21 0.37 -2.30
C SER A 81 -0.52 1.04 -3.63
N THR A 82 0.39 1.89 -4.11
CA THR A 82 0.23 2.60 -5.39
C THR A 82 0.29 1.62 -6.57
N ALA A 83 1.19 0.62 -6.52
CA ALA A 83 1.29 -0.41 -7.55
C ALA A 83 0.01 -1.27 -7.62
N CYS A 84 -0.55 -1.67 -6.47
CA CYS A 84 -1.83 -2.36 -6.40
C CYS A 84 -2.97 -1.52 -6.99
N LEU A 85 -3.01 -0.22 -6.66
CA LEU A 85 -4.01 0.69 -7.19
C LEU A 85 -3.86 0.90 -8.72
N TYR A 86 -2.63 0.97 -9.22
CA TYR A 86 -2.35 1.03 -10.65
C TYR A 86 -2.85 -0.23 -11.35
N TRP A 87 -2.59 -1.40 -10.76
CA TRP A 87 -3.07 -2.65 -11.34
C TRP A 87 -4.59 -2.75 -11.34
N LEU A 88 -5.27 -2.39 -10.24
CA LEU A 88 -6.73 -2.27 -10.20
C LEU A 88 -7.25 -1.39 -11.35
N HIS A 89 -6.63 -0.22 -11.52
CA HIS A 89 -7.00 0.69 -12.60
C HIS A 89 -6.88 0.04 -13.98
N GLN A 90 -5.76 -0.65 -14.25
CA GLN A 90 -5.54 -1.35 -15.53
C GLN A 90 -6.55 -2.49 -15.77
N LEU A 91 -6.89 -3.25 -14.72
CA LEU A 91 -7.88 -4.32 -14.81
C LEU A 91 -9.27 -3.77 -15.15
N VAL A 92 -9.68 -2.70 -14.47
CA VAL A 92 -11.01 -2.11 -14.69
C VAL A 92 -11.11 -1.38 -16.02
N ALA A 93 -10.10 -0.60 -16.40
CA ALA A 93 -10.07 0.12 -17.68
C ALA A 93 -9.95 -0.83 -18.88
N GLY A 94 -9.19 -1.92 -18.73
CA GLY A 94 -8.92 -2.86 -19.79
C GLY A 94 -10.05 -3.86 -20.07
N HIS A 95 -11.04 -4.01 -19.18
CA HIS A 95 -12.13 -4.97 -19.39
C HIS A 95 -13.23 -4.46 -20.30
N GLY A 96 -13.67 -5.31 -21.22
CA GLY A 96 -14.82 -5.08 -22.10
C GLY A 96 -14.45 -4.33 -23.37
N SER A 97 -15.21 -3.27 -23.68
CA SER A 97 -15.05 -2.47 -24.91
C SER A 97 -14.86 -1.00 -24.55
N GLY A 98 -13.81 -0.38 -25.02
CA GLY A 98 -13.48 1.02 -24.78
C GLY A 98 -12.13 1.36 -25.38
N PRO A 99 -11.65 2.61 -25.25
CA PRO A 99 -10.37 3.02 -25.81
C PRO A 99 -9.18 2.27 -25.20
N ASP A 100 -9.30 1.83 -23.96
CA ASP A 100 -8.25 1.12 -23.21
C ASP A 100 -8.50 -0.39 -23.15
N ALA A 101 -9.49 -0.90 -23.89
CA ALA A 101 -9.88 -2.31 -23.85
C ALA A 101 -8.72 -3.23 -24.26
N ASN A 102 -8.51 -4.26 -23.44
CA ASN A 102 -7.49 -5.27 -23.65
C ASN A 102 -8.15 -6.68 -23.61
N PRO A 103 -8.14 -7.42 -24.72
CA PRO A 103 -8.74 -8.75 -24.76
C PRO A 103 -8.17 -9.73 -23.72
N GLN A 104 -6.90 -9.60 -23.36
CA GLN A 104 -6.27 -10.46 -22.35
C GLN A 104 -6.82 -10.16 -20.95
N ILE A 105 -7.05 -8.88 -20.63
CA ILE A 105 -7.66 -8.47 -19.35
C ILE A 105 -9.12 -8.93 -19.31
N THR A 106 -9.86 -8.77 -20.40
CA THR A 106 -11.23 -9.28 -20.49
C THR A 106 -11.27 -10.78 -20.24
N GLN A 107 -10.44 -11.56 -20.95
CA GLN A 107 -10.35 -13.01 -20.75
C GLN A 107 -9.92 -13.37 -19.33
N LEU A 108 -8.98 -12.62 -18.74
CA LEU A 108 -8.54 -12.83 -17.37
C LEU A 108 -9.71 -12.73 -16.39
N LEU A 109 -10.45 -11.62 -16.44
CA LEU A 109 -11.55 -11.36 -15.50
C LEU A 109 -12.78 -12.21 -15.76
N ASP A 110 -12.99 -12.66 -17.01
CA ASP A 110 -14.07 -13.60 -17.36
C ASP A 110 -13.83 -15.00 -16.80
N THR A 111 -12.57 -15.39 -16.55
CA THR A 111 -12.20 -16.75 -16.18
C THR A 111 -11.46 -16.89 -14.84
N ARG A 112 -11.11 -15.79 -14.21
CA ARG A 112 -10.29 -15.73 -13.00
C ARG A 112 -10.78 -14.66 -12.05
N VAL A 113 -10.30 -14.74 -10.83
CA VAL A 113 -10.49 -13.74 -9.78
C VAL A 113 -9.15 -13.15 -9.35
N VAL A 114 -9.12 -11.86 -9.14
CA VAL A 114 -8.01 -11.18 -8.47
C VAL A 114 -8.50 -10.68 -7.12
N TYR A 115 -7.95 -11.23 -6.04
CA TYR A 115 -8.09 -10.71 -4.69
C TYR A 115 -6.95 -9.74 -4.44
N LEU A 116 -7.27 -8.47 -4.28
CA LEU A 116 -6.30 -7.39 -4.16
C LEU A 116 -6.45 -6.68 -2.82
N CYS A 117 -5.44 -6.77 -1.96
CA CYS A 117 -5.34 -6.05 -0.69
C CYS A 117 -4.28 -4.94 -0.80
N PRO A 118 -4.64 -3.71 -1.22
CA PRO A 118 -3.65 -2.68 -1.53
C PRO A 118 -2.85 -2.21 -0.34
N ARG A 119 -3.38 -2.38 0.90
CA ARG A 119 -2.73 -1.93 2.12
C ARG A 119 -3.01 -2.89 3.28
N LEU A 120 -2.13 -3.86 3.44
CA LEU A 120 -2.27 -4.88 4.48
C LEU A 120 -1.93 -4.32 5.87
N ASN A 121 -1.09 -3.29 5.97
CA ASN A 121 -0.72 -2.62 7.21
C ASN A 121 -1.12 -1.13 7.18
N PRO A 122 -2.43 -0.82 7.38
CA PRO A 122 -2.92 0.56 7.31
C PRO A 122 -2.37 1.45 8.44
N ASP A 123 -2.11 0.90 9.62
CA ASP A 123 -1.60 1.67 10.75
C ASP A 123 -0.14 2.11 10.51
N GLY A 124 0.68 1.18 10.05
CA GLY A 124 2.06 1.49 9.70
C GLY A 124 2.17 2.47 8.54
N ALA A 125 1.29 2.36 7.54
CA ALA A 125 1.24 3.31 6.44
C ALA A 125 0.86 4.73 6.90
N GLU A 126 -0.14 4.85 7.80
CA GLU A 126 -0.53 6.15 8.36
C GLU A 126 0.59 6.79 9.19
N LEU A 127 1.35 5.97 9.92
CA LEU A 127 2.51 6.44 10.66
C LEU A 127 3.63 6.93 9.72
N ALA A 128 3.87 6.23 8.62
CA ALA A 128 4.85 6.63 7.61
C ALA A 128 4.43 7.90 6.84
N LEU A 129 3.12 8.15 6.73
CA LEU A 129 2.54 9.32 6.05
C LEU A 129 2.24 10.49 6.98
N ALA A 130 2.55 10.37 8.27
CA ALA A 130 2.32 11.44 9.23
C ALA A 130 3.22 12.66 8.96
N ASP A 131 2.83 13.84 9.45
CA ASP A 131 3.65 15.08 9.35
C ASP A 131 5.03 14.89 10.00
N LYS A 132 5.08 14.08 11.04
CA LYS A 132 6.31 13.59 11.66
C LYS A 132 6.39 12.08 11.48
N PRO A 133 6.89 11.63 10.33
CA PRO A 133 6.88 10.21 10.00
C PRO A 133 7.82 9.43 10.92
N ARG A 134 7.38 8.23 11.29
CA ARG A 134 8.20 7.28 12.04
C ARG A 134 8.43 6.05 11.19
N PHE A 135 9.68 5.62 11.14
CA PHE A 135 10.02 4.41 10.40
C PHE A 135 9.84 3.20 11.33
N ILE A 136 8.82 2.42 11.04
CA ILE A 136 8.63 1.08 11.60
C ILE A 136 8.52 0.09 10.44
N ARG A 137 8.85 -1.18 10.70
CA ARG A 137 8.75 -2.21 9.67
C ARG A 137 7.40 -2.91 9.70
N SER A 138 6.89 -3.21 10.88
CA SER A 138 5.72 -4.06 11.06
C SER A 138 4.54 -3.32 11.70
N SER A 139 3.95 -3.87 12.74
CA SER A 139 2.79 -3.32 13.41
C SER A 139 3.13 -2.09 14.26
N THR A 140 2.17 -1.18 14.40
CA THR A 140 2.22 -0.09 15.39
C THR A 140 2.00 -0.59 16.81
N ARG A 141 1.57 -1.85 17.00
CA ARG A 141 1.45 -2.47 18.32
C ARG A 141 2.81 -2.58 18.96
N PRO A 142 2.98 -2.08 20.20
CA PRO A 142 4.25 -2.18 20.93
C PRO A 142 4.73 -3.62 21.07
N TYR A 143 6.05 -3.80 21.08
CA TYR A 143 6.67 -5.08 21.38
C TYR A 143 7.81 -4.86 22.37
N PRO A 144 7.92 -5.65 23.42
CA PRO A 144 6.97 -6.72 23.80
C PRO A 144 5.57 -6.17 24.14
N TYR A 145 4.52 -6.91 23.86
CA TYR A 145 3.14 -6.42 23.80
C TYR A 145 2.58 -5.90 25.14
N ASP A 146 3.10 -6.32 26.24
CA ASP A 146 2.59 -6.07 27.59
C ASP A 146 3.72 -5.93 28.63
N GLU A 147 4.96 -5.78 28.19
CA GLU A 147 6.12 -5.74 29.05
C GLU A 147 6.76 -4.36 29.11
N GLN A 148 7.61 -4.19 30.10
CA GLN A 148 8.43 -2.99 30.22
C GLN A 148 9.50 -2.95 29.12
N PRO A 149 9.99 -1.74 28.74
CA PRO A 149 11.08 -1.64 27.79
C PRO A 149 12.28 -2.48 28.23
N VAL A 150 12.82 -3.26 27.29
CA VAL A 150 14.05 -4.02 27.51
C VAL A 150 15.26 -3.15 27.17
N ASP A 151 16.38 -3.39 27.87
CA ASP A 151 17.64 -2.70 27.57
C ASP A 151 18.09 -3.00 26.13
N GLY A 152 18.53 -1.96 25.43
CA GLY A 152 19.02 -2.08 24.06
C GLY A 152 18.76 -0.82 23.23
N LEU A 153 19.00 -0.95 21.92
CA LEU A 153 18.66 0.10 20.97
C LEU A 153 17.16 0.08 20.72
N THR A 154 16.51 1.18 21.06
CA THR A 154 15.10 1.41 20.79
C THR A 154 14.92 2.43 19.68
N VAL A 155 13.81 2.33 18.97
CA VAL A 155 13.41 3.33 17.99
C VAL A 155 12.68 4.43 18.73
N GLU A 156 13.37 5.53 19.01
CA GLU A 156 12.85 6.62 19.82
C GLU A 156 13.25 8.00 19.28
N ASP A 157 12.52 9.00 19.70
CA ASP A 157 12.83 10.40 19.47
C ASP A 157 13.82 10.87 20.56
N ILE A 158 15.10 10.92 20.21
CA ILE A 158 16.19 11.17 21.19
C ILE A 158 16.22 12.62 21.65
N ASP A 159 15.90 13.57 20.78
CA ASP A 159 16.01 15.01 21.05
C ASP A 159 14.67 15.71 21.32
N GLY A 160 13.56 14.97 21.26
CA GLY A 160 12.22 15.46 21.57
C GLY A 160 11.60 16.34 20.48
N ASP A 161 12.16 16.34 19.25
CA ASP A 161 11.64 17.15 18.14
C ASP A 161 10.43 16.50 17.43
N GLY A 162 10.05 15.29 17.85
CA GLY A 162 8.96 14.49 17.33
C GLY A 162 9.33 13.67 16.11
N ARG A 163 10.62 13.54 15.78
CA ARG A 163 11.13 12.73 14.69
C ARG A 163 11.96 11.58 15.20
N VAL A 164 11.88 10.45 14.52
CA VAL A 164 12.77 9.32 14.73
C VAL A 164 13.69 9.24 13.53
N LEU A 165 14.94 9.62 13.74
CA LEU A 165 15.95 9.74 12.69
C LEU A 165 17.03 8.69 12.83
N GLN A 166 17.72 8.39 11.72
CA GLN A 166 18.96 7.63 11.76
C GLN A 166 20.12 8.55 12.11
N MET A 167 20.98 8.09 13.03
CA MET A 167 22.19 8.80 13.39
C MET A 167 23.29 8.60 12.38
N ARG A 168 23.99 9.67 12.06
CA ARG A 168 25.17 9.67 11.22
C ARG A 168 26.41 10.07 12.03
N LEU A 169 27.31 9.13 12.24
CA LEU A 169 28.53 9.36 12.96
C LEU A 169 29.72 9.57 12.02
N PRO A 170 30.54 10.59 12.23
CA PRO A 170 31.83 10.70 11.54
C PRO A 170 32.73 9.53 11.91
N ASP A 171 33.17 8.78 10.91
CA ASP A 171 34.14 7.70 11.07
C ASP A 171 35.18 7.79 9.94
N PRO A 172 36.46 8.00 10.28
CA PRO A 172 37.54 8.07 9.28
C PRO A 172 37.69 6.78 8.49
N ASN A 173 37.30 5.63 9.06
CA ASN A 173 37.33 4.30 8.43
C ASN A 173 35.98 3.86 7.87
N GLY A 174 34.96 4.70 7.98
CA GLY A 174 33.61 4.38 7.52
C GLY A 174 33.55 4.17 6.01
N SER A 175 32.69 3.25 5.58
CA SER A 175 32.51 2.89 4.17
C SER A 175 31.76 3.93 3.34
N TRP A 176 31.30 5.00 3.96
CA TRP A 176 30.47 6.01 3.32
C TRP A 176 31.09 7.40 3.44
N LYS A 177 30.80 8.26 2.47
CA LYS A 177 31.16 9.69 2.48
C LYS A 177 29.97 10.53 2.04
N SER A 178 29.96 11.82 2.38
CA SER A 178 28.93 12.74 1.90
C SER A 178 29.00 12.89 0.38
N HIS A 179 27.83 12.97 -0.28
CA HIS A 179 27.73 13.33 -1.67
C HIS A 179 28.23 14.77 -1.86
N PRO A 180 29.06 15.09 -2.85
CA PRO A 180 29.65 16.42 -3.00
C PRO A 180 28.62 17.52 -3.22
N ASP A 181 27.58 17.26 -4.02
CA ASP A 181 26.56 18.24 -4.39
C ASP A 181 25.29 18.15 -3.51
N ALA A 182 25.19 17.13 -2.66
CA ALA A 182 24.05 16.88 -1.76
C ALA A 182 24.55 16.31 -0.43
N PRO A 183 25.09 17.13 0.47
CA PRO A 183 25.79 16.67 1.70
C PRO A 183 24.91 15.87 2.67
N HIS A 184 23.57 15.97 2.53
CA HIS A 184 22.60 15.18 3.30
C HIS A 184 22.54 13.71 2.84
N LEU A 185 23.07 13.39 1.66
CA LEU A 185 23.16 12.03 1.15
C LEU A 185 24.54 11.42 1.42
N LEU A 186 24.57 10.11 1.59
CA LEU A 186 25.79 9.33 1.69
C LEU A 186 25.98 8.50 0.42
N ILE A 187 27.23 8.45 -0.05
CA ILE A 187 27.65 7.57 -1.14
C ILE A 187 28.80 6.69 -0.65
N PRO A 188 28.97 5.48 -1.21
CA PRO A 188 30.10 4.64 -0.87
C PRO A 188 31.44 5.35 -1.11
N ARG A 189 32.41 5.11 -0.24
CA ARG A 189 33.81 5.41 -0.55
C ARG A 189 34.29 4.37 -1.55
N GLY A 190 34.64 4.82 -2.74
CA GLY A 190 35.25 3.97 -3.76
C GLY A 190 36.70 3.65 -3.41
#